data_f61058ad8136a63888025d4123b6a617
#
_entry.id   f61058ad8136a63888025d4123b6a617
#
_cell.length_a   1.000
_cell.length_b   1.000
_cell.length_c   1.000
_cell.angle_alpha   90.00
_cell.angle_beta   90.00
_cell.angle_gamma   90.00
#
_symmetry.space_group_name_H-M   'P 1'
#
loop_
_entity.id
_entity.type
_entity.pdbx_description
1 polymer ?
#
loop_
_entity_poly.entity_id
_entity_poly.type
_entity_poly.pdbx_seq_one_letter_code
_entity_poly.pdbx_strand_id
1 'polypeptide(L)' 'IGGGAKLINSIVWPGAEVASGTVLERCIIRQNQAAEGELRDRDV' A
#
# COMPACT_ATOMS: atom_id res chain seq x y z
N ILE A 1 -2.08 -8.00 1.39
CA ILE A 1 -3.06 -6.91 1.27
C ILE A 1 -4.25 -7.21 2.15
N GLY A 2 -4.56 -6.30 3.04
CA GLY A 2 -5.68 -6.46 3.94
C GLY A 2 -7.03 -6.32 3.24
N GLY A 3 -8.09 -6.84 3.86
CA GLY A 3 -9.43 -6.73 3.32
C GLY A 3 -9.88 -5.26 3.27
N GLY A 4 -10.54 -4.89 2.19
CA GLY A 4 -11.04 -3.52 2.02
C GLY A 4 -9.99 -2.50 1.60
N ALA A 5 -8.75 -2.92 1.40
CA ALA A 5 -7.72 -2.01 0.92
C ALA A 5 -7.97 -1.62 -0.53
N LYS A 6 -7.65 -0.38 -0.85
CA LYS A 6 -7.77 0.14 -2.20
C LYS A 6 -6.42 0.58 -2.70
N LEU A 7 -6.07 0.13 -3.88
CA LEU A 7 -4.80 0.47 -4.50
C LEU A 7 -5.09 1.11 -5.86
N ILE A 8 -4.71 2.36 -6.02
CA ILE A 8 -4.92 3.09 -7.26
C ILE A 8 -3.56 3.47 -7.81
N ASN A 9 -3.23 2.92 -8.98
CA ASN A 9 -1.93 3.16 -9.61
C ASN A 9 -0.77 2.92 -8.66
N SER A 10 -0.93 1.94 -7.76
CA SER A 10 0.07 1.63 -6.75
C SER A 10 0.81 0.36 -7.10
N ILE A 11 2.05 0.28 -6.67
CA ILE A 11 2.89 -0.90 -6.87
C ILE A 11 3.23 -1.47 -5.51
N VAL A 12 2.91 -2.75 -5.32
CA VAL A 12 3.22 -3.43 -4.07
C VAL A 12 4.20 -4.55 -4.40
N TRP A 13 5.37 -4.49 -3.81
CA TRP A 13 6.40 -5.49 -4.05
C TRP A 13 6.13 -6.75 -3.24
N PRO A 14 6.68 -7.90 -3.68
CA PRO A 14 6.53 -9.13 -2.91
C PRO A 14 7.05 -8.96 -1.49
N GLY A 15 6.32 -9.50 -0.53
CA GLY A 15 6.71 -9.38 0.87
C GLY A 15 6.25 -8.12 1.55
N ALA A 16 5.66 -7.18 0.82
CA ALA A 16 5.08 -5.98 1.43
C ALA A 16 3.74 -6.33 2.07
N GLU A 17 3.37 -5.56 3.08
CA GLU A 17 2.10 -5.75 3.76
C GLU A 17 1.27 -4.48 3.67
N VAL A 18 -0.01 -4.66 3.42
CA VAL A 18 -0.96 -3.57 3.36
C VAL A 18 -2.07 -3.88 4.37
N ALA A 19 -2.28 -2.99 5.31
CA ALA A 19 -3.31 -3.19 6.32
C ALA A 19 -4.70 -3.10 5.71
N SER A 20 -5.68 -3.68 6.40
CA SER A 20 -7.06 -3.60 5.92
C SER A 20 -7.54 -2.15 5.96
N GLY A 21 -8.37 -1.79 4.99
CA GLY A 21 -8.90 -0.44 4.91
C GLY A 21 -7.92 0.62 4.45
N THR A 22 -6.74 0.22 4.02
CA THR A 22 -5.73 1.15 3.53
C THR A 22 -6.10 1.67 2.15
N VAL A 23 -5.87 2.96 1.93
CA VAL A 23 -6.06 3.57 0.62
C VAL A 23 -4.71 4.06 0.13
N LEU A 24 -4.28 3.51 -0.99
CA LEU A 24 -3.00 3.88 -1.59
C LEU A 24 -3.25 4.49 -2.97
N GLU A 25 -2.72 5.67 -3.19
CA GLU A 25 -2.87 6.38 -4.45
C GLU A 25 -1.50 6.75 -4.96
N ARG A 26 -1.12 6.15 -6.07
CA ARG A 26 0.20 6.32 -6.69
C ARG A 26 1.34 6.12 -5.69
N CYS A 27 1.23 5.05 -4.92
CA CYS A 27 2.23 4.72 -3.92
C CYS A 27 3.04 3.51 -4.35
N ILE A 28 4.27 3.44 -3.88
CA ILE A 28 5.11 2.29 -4.13
C ILE A 28 5.46 1.69 -2.77
N ILE A 29 5.05 0.45 -2.56
CA ILE A 29 5.33 -0.26 -1.32
C ILE A 29 6.39 -1.30 -1.62
N ARG A 30 7.57 -1.09 -1.10
CA ARG A 30 8.69 -2.00 -1.35
C ARG A 30 8.60 -3.23 -0.45
N GLN A 31 9.41 -4.22 -0.76
CA GLN A 31 9.44 -5.45 0.04
C GLN A 31 9.74 -5.13 1.50
N ASN A 32 9.16 -5.92 2.39
CA ASN A 32 9.33 -5.79 3.84
C ASN A 32 8.87 -4.44 4.38
N GLN A 33 8.02 -3.74 3.66
CA GLN A 33 7.42 -2.51 4.13
C GLN A 33 5.96 -2.74 4.46
N ALA A 34 5.43 -1.89 5.32
CA ALA A 34 4.02 -1.99 5.70
C ALA A 34 3.34 -0.66 5.38
N ALA A 35 2.12 -0.74 4.90
CA ALA A 35 1.32 0.44 4.60
C ALA A 35 0.03 0.38 5.40
N GLU A 36 -0.38 1.52 5.92
CA GLU A 36 -1.64 1.62 6.65
C GLU A 36 -2.19 3.02 6.52
N GLY A 37 -3.49 3.15 6.69
CA GLY A 37 -4.15 4.44 6.61
C GLY A 37 -4.33 4.90 5.18
N GLU A 38 -4.23 6.19 4.96
CA GLU A 38 -4.42 6.79 3.64
C GLU A 38 -3.10 7.40 3.18
N LEU A 39 -2.62 6.94 2.04
CA LEU A 39 -1.36 7.41 1.49
C LEU A 39 -1.56 7.89 0.06
N ARG A 40 -0.94 9.01 -0.27
CA ARG A 40 -0.98 9.58 -1.60
C ARG A 40 0.42 9.99 -2.03
N ASP A 41 0.79 9.63 -3.26
CA ASP A 41 2.09 9.99 -3.83
C ASP A 41 3.24 9.66 -2.87
N ARG A 42 3.17 8.52 -2.24
CA ARG A 42 4.17 8.09 -1.27
C ARG A 42 5.01 6.94 -1.80
N ASP A 43 6.25 6.94 -1.43
CA ASP A 43 7.18 5.87 -1.73
C ASP A 43 7.60 5.27 -0.38
N VAL A 44 7.05 4.12 -0.09
CA VAL A 44 7.27 3.47 1.20
C VAL A 44 8.23 2.30 1.06
#